data_8a7c06d1604436e1bfecb5788f4840d7
#
_entry.id   8a7c06d1604436e1bfecb5788f4840d7
#
_cell.length_a   1.000
_cell.length_b   1.000
_cell.length_c   1.000
_cell.angle_alpha   90.00
_cell.angle_beta   90.00
_cell.angle_gamma   90.00
#
_symmetry.space_group_name_H-M   'P 1'
#
loop_
_entity.id
_entity.type
_entity.pdbx_description
1 polymer ?
#
loop_
_entity_poly.entity_id
_entity_poly.type
_entity_poly.pdbx_seq_one_letter_code
_entity_poly.pdbx_strand_id
1 'polypeptide(L)'
;MSALPYLHFARPIITESMAEAVKETLLSLQITSGPRVQEFERALSVYHGGRPARVFTSATAAMEVVFQVCGIGAACGGSVDDEVITSAMTFFSVGNMIEKVGAKTVMVDCDVVTRNIDLDLVERAITPRTKAIVPTHFSGLPCEMDRLAEIARKHNLRVIEDAALAIGSGWKGTPIGAFGDIALFSFHPNKNMTTIEGGAAIFANAEEARRAEVLRFHGISRLADGTRDVDYPGGKFNMSDVSARLGLEQLALLDGWCAQRRKLAGHYFACLEPVAREIGLNLPAKAHAGDDAGHSWNMFCILLPLDAMDITRKQFMEAMHAQHIGLGVSYEAMHLSTLFRSKGHHEGAYPNSERIARETVTLPLHPGMNRADVERVCATMSAILVKHTRRK
;
A
#
# COMPACT_ATOMS: atom_id res chain seq x y z
N MET A 1 36.60 8.79 -15.26
CA MET A 1 35.21 8.41 -15.59
C MET A 1 34.31 9.10 -14.58
N SER A 2 33.32 9.91 -14.99
CA SER A 2 32.36 10.50 -14.06
C SER A 2 31.59 9.36 -13.39
N ALA A 3 31.46 9.41 -12.06
CA ALA A 3 30.65 8.43 -11.32
C ALA A 3 29.23 8.42 -11.87
N LEU A 4 28.67 7.23 -12.11
CA LEU A 4 27.27 7.09 -12.53
C LEU A 4 26.34 7.73 -11.48
N PRO A 5 25.25 8.41 -11.90
CA PRO A 5 24.33 9.03 -10.96
C PRO A 5 23.70 7.96 -10.03
N TYR A 6 23.40 8.39 -8.80
CA TYR A 6 22.74 7.53 -7.83
C TYR A 6 21.31 7.21 -8.29
N LEU A 7 20.99 5.92 -8.35
CA LEU A 7 19.67 5.42 -8.70
C LEU A 7 18.87 5.14 -7.42
N HIS A 8 17.88 5.96 -7.14
CA HIS A 8 16.99 5.79 -5.99
C HIS A 8 16.03 4.61 -6.20
N PHE A 9 15.70 3.86 -5.14
CA PHE A 9 14.73 2.76 -5.23
C PHE A 9 13.29 3.24 -5.49
N ALA A 10 12.95 4.43 -5.02
CA ALA A 10 11.70 5.13 -5.30
C ALA A 10 11.98 6.62 -5.49
N ARG A 11 11.30 7.24 -6.42
CA ARG A 11 11.44 8.67 -6.69
C ARG A 11 10.11 9.22 -7.21
N PRO A 12 9.50 10.21 -6.52
CA PRO A 12 8.34 10.92 -7.05
C PRO A 12 8.74 11.74 -8.28
N ILE A 13 7.81 11.90 -9.20
CA ILE A 13 7.96 12.80 -10.35
C ILE A 13 7.21 14.08 -10.04
N ILE A 14 7.94 15.20 -9.96
CA ILE A 14 7.38 16.53 -9.83
C ILE A 14 7.87 17.34 -11.04
N THR A 15 6.93 17.87 -11.81
CA THR A 15 7.21 18.72 -12.98
C THR A 15 7.08 20.20 -12.62
N GLU A 16 7.65 21.09 -13.46
CA GLU A 16 7.48 22.54 -13.31
C GLU A 16 6.00 22.93 -13.31
N SER A 17 5.19 22.31 -14.17
CA SER A 17 3.75 22.60 -14.22
C SER A 17 3.03 22.24 -12.93
N MET A 18 3.41 21.13 -12.26
CA MET A 18 2.90 20.77 -10.94
C MET A 18 3.31 21.79 -9.88
N ALA A 19 4.56 22.25 -9.92
CA ALA A 19 5.07 23.24 -8.99
C ALA A 19 4.34 24.59 -9.15
N GLU A 20 4.09 25.02 -10.40
CA GLU A 20 3.32 26.25 -10.68
C GLU A 20 1.87 26.13 -10.22
N ALA A 21 1.21 24.98 -10.46
CA ALA A 21 -0.16 24.74 -10.00
C ALA A 21 -0.29 24.79 -8.46
N VAL A 22 0.70 24.27 -7.75
CA VAL A 22 0.79 24.36 -6.29
C VAL A 22 1.01 25.80 -5.83
N LYS A 23 1.89 26.55 -6.50
CA LYS A 23 2.15 27.96 -6.23
C LYS A 23 0.89 28.81 -6.42
N GLU A 24 0.13 28.61 -7.50
CA GLU A 24 -1.16 29.27 -7.72
C GLU A 24 -2.13 29.02 -6.58
N THR A 25 -2.19 27.79 -6.08
CA THR A 25 -3.06 27.43 -4.95
C THR A 25 -2.63 28.14 -3.67
N LEU A 26 -1.33 28.22 -3.39
CA LEU A 26 -0.81 28.99 -2.25
C LEU A 26 -1.18 30.49 -2.33
N LEU A 27 -1.07 31.09 -3.50
CA LEU A 27 -1.38 32.51 -3.71
C LEU A 27 -2.89 32.80 -3.70
N SER A 28 -3.75 31.79 -3.88
CA SER A 28 -5.21 31.95 -3.79
C SER A 28 -5.71 32.18 -2.36
N LEU A 29 -4.89 31.94 -1.35
CA LEU A 29 -5.21 31.99 0.08
C LEU A 29 -6.27 30.96 0.55
N GLN A 30 -6.80 30.14 -0.36
CA GLN A 30 -7.66 29.00 -0.05
C GLN A 30 -6.80 27.74 -0.02
N ILE A 31 -6.17 27.47 1.12
CA ILE A 31 -5.09 26.50 1.24
C ILE A 31 -5.46 25.24 2.06
N THR A 32 -6.66 25.20 2.63
CA THR A 32 -7.12 24.04 3.42
C THR A 32 -8.63 23.84 3.32
N SER A 33 -9.04 22.57 3.15
CA SER A 33 -10.46 22.13 3.10
C SER A 33 -11.35 22.95 2.13
N GLY A 34 -10.79 23.40 1.03
CA GLY A 34 -11.43 24.28 0.05
C GLY A 34 -11.77 23.53 -1.27
N PRO A 35 -11.82 24.26 -2.39
CA PRO A 35 -12.28 23.74 -3.67
C PRO A 35 -11.37 22.64 -4.25
N ARG A 36 -10.06 22.70 -4.00
CA ARG A 36 -9.11 21.69 -4.54
C ARG A 36 -9.28 20.31 -3.90
N VAL A 37 -9.61 20.28 -2.60
CA VAL A 37 -9.98 19.03 -1.92
C VAL A 37 -11.23 18.43 -2.57
N GLN A 38 -12.26 19.23 -2.80
CA GLN A 38 -13.51 18.76 -3.45
C GLN A 38 -13.29 18.29 -4.89
N GLU A 39 -12.46 19.00 -5.65
CA GLU A 39 -12.09 18.62 -7.02
C GLU A 39 -11.34 17.29 -7.02
N PHE A 40 -10.40 17.09 -6.11
CA PHE A 40 -9.63 15.86 -6.02
C PHE A 40 -10.50 14.68 -5.58
N GLU A 41 -11.42 14.86 -4.62
CA GLU A 41 -12.40 13.84 -4.24
C GLU A 41 -13.31 13.46 -5.42
N ARG A 42 -13.77 14.43 -6.21
CA ARG A 42 -14.54 14.16 -7.43
C ARG A 42 -13.71 13.42 -8.47
N ALA A 43 -12.47 13.80 -8.70
CA ALA A 43 -11.57 13.13 -9.65
C ALA A 43 -11.29 11.69 -9.24
N LEU A 44 -11.02 11.43 -7.95
CA LEU A 44 -10.88 10.09 -7.41
C LEU A 44 -12.17 9.29 -7.52
N SER A 45 -13.32 9.91 -7.24
CA SER A 45 -14.62 9.25 -7.43
C SER A 45 -14.84 8.80 -8.89
N VAL A 46 -14.57 9.67 -9.85
CA VAL A 46 -14.65 9.33 -11.29
C VAL A 46 -13.70 8.18 -11.62
N TYR A 47 -12.45 8.25 -11.15
CA TYR A 47 -11.43 7.21 -11.38
C TYR A 47 -11.85 5.85 -10.82
N HIS A 48 -12.60 5.83 -9.73
CA HIS A 48 -13.12 4.63 -9.08
C HIS A 48 -14.63 4.37 -9.36
N GLY A 49 -15.08 4.62 -10.59
CA GLY A 49 -16.40 4.22 -11.06
C GLY A 49 -17.57 4.99 -10.44
N GLY A 50 -17.34 6.23 -9.99
CA GLY A 50 -18.38 7.09 -9.39
C GLY A 50 -18.60 6.84 -7.88
N ARG A 51 -17.82 6.00 -7.24
CA ARG A 51 -17.95 5.71 -5.80
C ARG A 51 -17.49 6.91 -4.95
N PRO A 52 -18.13 7.18 -3.81
CA PRO A 52 -17.78 8.30 -2.96
C PRO A 52 -16.35 8.21 -2.43
N ALA A 53 -15.57 9.28 -2.64
CA ALA A 53 -14.19 9.41 -2.18
C ALA A 53 -14.07 10.48 -1.09
N ARG A 54 -13.19 10.25 -0.10
CA ARG A 54 -12.75 11.26 0.87
C ARG A 54 -11.24 11.21 1.01
N VAL A 55 -10.63 12.40 1.06
CA VAL A 55 -9.17 12.52 1.21
C VAL A 55 -8.78 12.92 2.64
N PHE A 56 -7.58 12.47 3.05
CA PHE A 56 -7.06 12.55 4.40
C PHE A 56 -5.59 12.96 4.38
N THR A 57 -5.06 13.31 5.56
CA THR A 57 -3.63 13.61 5.75
C THR A 57 -2.71 12.41 5.48
N SER A 58 -3.22 11.17 5.58
CA SER A 58 -2.49 9.93 5.25
C SER A 58 -3.48 8.77 5.10
N ALA A 59 -3.03 7.65 4.50
CA ALA A 59 -3.78 6.40 4.51
C ALA A 59 -4.02 5.86 5.93
N THR A 60 -3.06 6.06 6.84
CA THR A 60 -3.18 5.67 8.25
C THR A 60 -4.32 6.44 8.94
N ALA A 61 -4.42 7.75 8.71
CA ALA A 61 -5.52 8.56 9.21
C ALA A 61 -6.87 8.15 8.58
N ALA A 62 -6.87 7.82 7.28
CA ALA A 62 -8.06 7.28 6.62
C ALA A 62 -8.51 5.97 7.24
N MET A 63 -7.59 5.05 7.55
CA MET A 63 -7.88 3.76 8.18
C MET A 63 -8.49 3.93 9.58
N GLU A 64 -7.96 4.83 10.39
CA GLU A 64 -8.53 5.15 11.71
C GLU A 64 -9.99 5.62 11.58
N VAL A 65 -10.25 6.55 10.67
CA VAL A 65 -11.61 7.05 10.43
C VAL A 65 -12.53 5.95 9.86
N VAL A 66 -12.01 5.08 9.00
CA VAL A 66 -12.81 3.96 8.45
C VAL A 66 -13.22 2.97 9.54
N PHE A 67 -12.35 2.65 10.48
CA PHE A 67 -12.75 1.83 11.65
C PHE A 67 -13.84 2.51 12.47
N GLN A 68 -13.79 3.83 12.66
CA GLN A 68 -14.84 4.59 13.32
C GLN A 68 -16.16 4.58 12.52
N VAL A 69 -16.10 4.70 11.21
CA VAL A 69 -17.27 4.60 10.32
C VAL A 69 -17.92 3.21 10.43
N CYS A 70 -17.08 2.16 10.46
CA CYS A 70 -17.55 0.77 10.57
C CYS A 70 -18.00 0.40 11.99
N GLY A 71 -17.73 1.22 13.01
CA GLY A 71 -18.05 0.90 14.40
C GLY A 71 -17.25 -0.29 14.94
N ILE A 72 -16.00 -0.46 14.51
CA ILE A 72 -15.14 -1.59 14.88
C ILE A 72 -14.16 -1.16 15.98
N GLY A 73 -14.13 -1.95 17.07
CA GLY A 73 -13.29 -1.69 18.24
C GLY A 73 -13.93 -0.78 19.27
N ALA A 74 -13.49 -0.91 20.52
CA ALA A 74 -14.10 -0.23 21.68
C ALA A 74 -14.10 1.30 21.56
N ALA A 75 -13.07 1.90 20.97
CA ALA A 75 -13.00 3.33 20.77
C ALA A 75 -13.95 3.86 19.68
N CYS A 76 -14.57 2.97 18.91
CA CYS A 76 -15.42 3.30 17.76
C CYS A 76 -16.90 2.91 17.96
N GLY A 77 -17.28 2.51 19.18
CA GLY A 77 -18.63 2.04 19.51
C GLY A 77 -18.84 0.54 19.31
N GLY A 78 -17.80 -0.21 18.96
CA GLY A 78 -17.77 -1.68 18.95
C GLY A 78 -17.34 -2.27 20.28
N SER A 79 -16.72 -3.44 20.27
CA SER A 79 -16.28 -4.19 21.44
C SER A 79 -14.76 -4.29 21.53
N VAL A 80 -14.22 -4.42 22.76
CA VAL A 80 -12.82 -4.81 22.99
C VAL A 80 -12.51 -6.22 22.46
N ASP A 81 -13.55 -7.01 22.18
CA ASP A 81 -13.45 -8.35 21.64
C ASP A 81 -13.61 -8.41 20.12
N ASP A 82 -13.87 -7.28 19.47
CA ASP A 82 -13.91 -7.22 18.01
C ASP A 82 -12.57 -7.67 17.43
N GLU A 83 -12.62 -8.62 16.51
CA GLU A 83 -11.44 -9.17 15.83
C GLU A 83 -11.36 -8.65 14.40
N VAL A 84 -10.16 -8.27 13.98
CA VAL A 84 -9.86 -7.86 12.61
C VAL A 84 -8.73 -8.74 12.07
N ILE A 85 -9.02 -9.45 10.98
CA ILE A 85 -8.04 -10.35 10.34
C ILE A 85 -7.19 -9.56 9.36
N THR A 86 -5.86 -9.72 9.45
CA THR A 86 -4.90 -9.14 8.50
C THR A 86 -3.68 -10.05 8.32
N SER A 87 -2.84 -9.72 7.33
CA SER A 87 -1.59 -10.45 7.10
C SER A 87 -0.51 -10.08 8.11
N ALA A 88 0.31 -11.05 8.54
CA ALA A 88 1.55 -10.78 9.26
C ALA A 88 2.61 -10.09 8.37
N MET A 89 2.45 -10.14 7.04
CA MET A 89 3.25 -9.45 6.03
C MET A 89 2.51 -8.24 5.49
N THR A 90 2.46 -7.18 6.27
CA THR A 90 1.91 -5.87 5.88
C THR A 90 2.70 -4.76 6.54
N PHE A 91 2.43 -3.51 6.16
CA PHE A 91 3.02 -2.36 6.84
C PHE A 91 2.43 -2.19 8.24
N PHE A 92 3.24 -1.79 9.20
CA PHE A 92 2.86 -1.69 10.62
C PHE A 92 1.60 -0.86 10.91
N SER A 93 1.26 0.10 10.03
CA SER A 93 0.07 0.94 10.22
C SER A 93 -1.23 0.14 10.33
N VAL A 94 -1.35 -0.99 9.64
CA VAL A 94 -2.57 -1.82 9.68
C VAL A 94 -2.80 -2.34 11.09
N GLY A 95 -1.84 -3.07 11.63
CA GLY A 95 -1.95 -3.58 12.99
C GLY A 95 -2.05 -2.48 14.04
N ASN A 96 -1.26 -1.40 13.88
CA ASN A 96 -1.31 -0.26 14.79
C ASN A 96 -2.70 0.38 14.87
N MET A 97 -3.40 0.52 13.73
CA MET A 97 -4.73 1.12 13.75
C MET A 97 -5.78 0.19 14.32
N ILE A 98 -5.70 -1.12 14.06
CA ILE A 98 -6.58 -2.12 14.70
C ILE A 98 -6.45 -2.03 16.23
N GLU A 99 -5.22 -2.04 16.74
CA GLU A 99 -4.97 -1.94 18.18
C GLU A 99 -5.37 -0.58 18.77
N LYS A 100 -5.11 0.50 18.04
CA LYS A 100 -5.44 1.87 18.47
C LYS A 100 -6.93 2.09 18.66
N VAL A 101 -7.76 1.49 17.81
CA VAL A 101 -9.21 1.59 17.93
C VAL A 101 -9.80 0.63 18.97
N GLY A 102 -8.96 -0.16 19.64
CA GLY A 102 -9.36 -1.08 20.71
C GLY A 102 -10.00 -2.36 20.17
N ALA A 103 -9.65 -2.80 18.97
CA ALA A 103 -9.96 -4.12 18.43
C ALA A 103 -8.75 -5.07 18.61
N LYS A 104 -8.94 -6.36 18.37
CA LYS A 104 -7.89 -7.39 18.41
C LYS A 104 -7.38 -7.68 17.01
N THR A 105 -6.06 -7.59 16.82
CA THR A 105 -5.42 -7.99 15.57
C THR A 105 -5.31 -9.52 15.52
N VAL A 106 -5.98 -10.13 14.55
CA VAL A 106 -5.84 -11.55 14.22
C VAL A 106 -4.96 -11.66 12.98
N MET A 107 -3.72 -12.09 13.17
CA MET A 107 -2.80 -12.24 12.05
C MET A 107 -2.94 -13.61 11.42
N VAL A 108 -2.78 -13.67 10.10
CA VAL A 108 -2.58 -14.89 9.33
C VAL A 108 -1.35 -14.76 8.44
N ASP A 109 -0.80 -15.87 8.00
CA ASP A 109 0.35 -15.83 7.11
C ASP A 109 -0.06 -15.44 5.69
N CYS A 110 0.91 -15.20 4.84
CA CYS A 110 0.74 -14.83 3.44
C CYS A 110 1.24 -15.95 2.52
N ASP A 111 0.84 -15.90 1.26
CA ASP A 111 1.46 -16.68 0.20
C ASP A 111 2.86 -16.11 -0.12
N VAL A 112 3.86 -16.98 -0.22
CA VAL A 112 5.26 -16.55 -0.39
C VAL A 112 5.55 -15.96 -1.79
N VAL A 113 4.73 -16.28 -2.79
CA VAL A 113 4.92 -15.85 -4.19
C VAL A 113 4.24 -14.49 -4.42
N THR A 114 2.96 -14.40 -4.09
CA THR A 114 2.17 -13.18 -4.24
C THR A 114 2.41 -12.19 -3.10
N ARG A 115 2.76 -12.70 -1.92
CA ARG A 115 2.89 -11.97 -0.64
C ARG A 115 1.58 -11.37 -0.14
N ASN A 116 0.49 -11.69 -0.82
CA ASN A 116 -0.85 -11.37 -0.38
C ASN A 116 -1.29 -12.34 0.71
N ILE A 117 -2.27 -11.91 1.48
CA ILE A 117 -2.87 -12.69 2.57
C ILE A 117 -3.38 -14.05 2.05
N ASP A 118 -3.12 -15.12 2.78
CA ASP A 118 -3.62 -16.46 2.47
C ASP A 118 -5.10 -16.56 2.86
N LEU A 119 -5.98 -16.66 1.87
CA LEU A 119 -7.43 -16.67 2.07
C LEU A 119 -7.95 -17.97 2.70
N ASP A 120 -7.22 -19.08 2.60
CA ASP A 120 -7.55 -20.31 3.34
C ASP A 120 -7.28 -20.16 4.83
N LEU A 121 -6.19 -19.46 5.17
CA LEU A 121 -5.90 -19.11 6.56
C LEU A 121 -6.89 -18.06 7.08
N VAL A 122 -7.30 -17.10 6.28
CA VAL A 122 -8.33 -16.12 6.63
C VAL A 122 -9.61 -16.84 7.02
N GLU A 123 -10.13 -17.73 6.17
CA GLU A 123 -11.42 -18.41 6.41
C GLU A 123 -11.35 -19.29 7.68
N ARG A 124 -10.22 -19.93 7.96
CA ARG A 124 -10.01 -20.70 9.18
C ARG A 124 -9.90 -19.86 10.46
N ALA A 125 -9.45 -18.61 10.34
CA ALA A 125 -9.28 -17.70 11.48
C ALA A 125 -10.56 -16.99 11.89
N ILE A 126 -11.64 -17.08 11.09
CA ILE A 126 -12.92 -16.40 11.36
C ILE A 126 -13.57 -17.00 12.62
N THR A 127 -13.99 -16.12 13.52
CA THR A 127 -14.76 -16.43 14.73
C THR A 127 -16.04 -15.58 14.78
N PRO A 128 -16.99 -15.83 15.70
CA PRO A 128 -18.14 -14.95 15.89
C PRO A 128 -17.80 -13.50 16.28
N ARG A 129 -16.58 -13.23 16.71
CA ARG A 129 -16.08 -11.89 17.06
C ARG A 129 -15.44 -11.16 15.87
N THR A 130 -15.14 -11.85 14.77
CA THR A 130 -14.55 -11.26 13.59
C THR A 130 -15.52 -10.25 12.96
N LYS A 131 -15.05 -9.02 12.73
CA LYS A 131 -15.81 -7.90 12.14
C LYS A 131 -15.34 -7.50 10.77
N ALA A 132 -14.04 -7.63 10.51
CA ALA A 132 -13.47 -7.23 9.24
C ALA A 132 -12.26 -8.07 8.85
N ILE A 133 -11.99 -8.06 7.54
CA ILE A 133 -10.73 -8.49 6.93
C ILE A 133 -10.06 -7.24 6.37
N VAL A 134 -8.76 -7.05 6.69
CA VAL A 134 -7.93 -5.97 6.11
C VAL A 134 -6.84 -6.62 5.26
N PRO A 135 -7.13 -6.95 3.98
CA PRO A 135 -6.14 -7.46 3.05
C PRO A 135 -5.26 -6.32 2.56
N THR A 136 -3.96 -6.58 2.37
CA THR A 136 -3.04 -5.65 1.71
C THR A 136 -2.79 -6.12 0.29
N HIS A 137 -2.98 -5.26 -0.70
CA HIS A 137 -2.61 -5.51 -2.09
C HIS A 137 -1.11 -5.30 -2.27
N PHE A 138 -0.33 -6.32 -1.91
CA PHE A 138 1.12 -6.19 -1.76
C PHE A 138 1.77 -5.80 -3.08
N SER A 139 2.66 -4.80 -3.03
CA SER A 139 3.41 -4.32 -4.21
C SER A 139 2.55 -3.73 -5.35
N GLY A 140 1.24 -3.62 -5.15
CA GLY A 140 0.26 -3.25 -6.18
C GLY A 140 -0.35 -4.44 -6.92
N LEU A 141 -0.12 -5.68 -6.44
CA LEU A 141 -0.82 -6.87 -6.91
C LEU A 141 -2.11 -7.05 -6.10
N PRO A 142 -3.29 -7.01 -6.71
CA PRO A 142 -4.54 -7.27 -6.01
C PRO A 142 -4.56 -8.67 -5.36
N CYS A 143 -5.21 -8.78 -4.21
CA CYS A 143 -5.61 -10.08 -3.67
C CYS A 143 -6.62 -10.76 -4.61
N GLU A 144 -6.90 -12.04 -4.41
CA GLU A 144 -7.98 -12.75 -5.14
C GLU A 144 -9.35 -12.21 -4.71
N MET A 145 -9.79 -11.14 -5.37
CA MET A 145 -10.93 -10.33 -4.93
C MET A 145 -12.25 -11.10 -4.94
N ASP A 146 -12.46 -12.00 -5.89
CA ASP A 146 -13.71 -12.78 -5.97
C ASP A 146 -13.84 -13.69 -4.75
N ARG A 147 -12.75 -14.40 -4.39
CA ARG A 147 -12.74 -15.28 -3.23
C ARG A 147 -12.84 -14.51 -1.93
N LEU A 148 -12.14 -13.37 -1.84
CA LEU A 148 -12.24 -12.47 -0.68
C LEU A 148 -13.69 -12.00 -0.48
N ALA A 149 -14.36 -11.59 -1.56
CA ALA A 149 -15.75 -11.16 -1.52
C ALA A 149 -16.72 -12.30 -1.13
N GLU A 150 -16.45 -13.53 -1.60
CA GLU A 150 -17.22 -14.71 -1.23
C GLU A 150 -17.11 -15.00 0.27
N ILE A 151 -15.89 -15.02 0.83
CA ILE A 151 -15.66 -15.22 2.27
C ILE A 151 -16.36 -14.13 3.08
N ALA A 152 -16.17 -12.87 2.72
CA ALA A 152 -16.78 -11.74 3.43
C ALA A 152 -18.30 -11.81 3.45
N ARG A 153 -18.94 -12.13 2.31
CA ARG A 153 -20.38 -12.29 2.21
C ARG A 153 -20.89 -13.48 3.03
N LYS A 154 -20.21 -14.64 2.97
CA LYS A 154 -20.56 -15.85 3.71
C LYS A 154 -20.59 -15.62 5.22
N HIS A 155 -19.66 -14.82 5.72
CA HIS A 155 -19.48 -14.58 7.15
C HIS A 155 -19.96 -13.20 7.61
N ASN A 156 -20.59 -12.42 6.72
CA ASN A 156 -21.08 -11.05 6.99
C ASN A 156 -20.00 -10.13 7.55
N LEU A 157 -18.82 -10.12 6.91
CA LEU A 157 -17.65 -9.35 7.32
C LEU A 157 -17.49 -8.10 6.44
N ARG A 158 -16.95 -7.04 7.02
CA ARG A 158 -16.45 -5.90 6.26
C ARG A 158 -15.10 -6.25 5.59
N VAL A 159 -14.85 -5.67 4.43
CA VAL A 159 -13.55 -5.72 3.77
C VAL A 159 -13.00 -4.30 3.65
N ILE A 160 -11.91 -4.04 4.37
CA ILE A 160 -11.21 -2.75 4.35
C ILE A 160 -9.89 -2.98 3.62
N GLU A 161 -9.88 -2.73 2.31
CA GLU A 161 -8.73 -2.99 1.46
C GLU A 161 -7.60 -2.00 1.77
N ASP A 162 -6.46 -2.49 2.28
CA ASP A 162 -5.22 -1.70 2.28
C ASP A 162 -4.65 -1.70 0.85
N ALA A 163 -5.13 -0.75 0.06
CA ALA A 163 -4.70 -0.46 -1.29
C ALA A 163 -3.61 0.63 -1.35
N ALA A 164 -2.89 0.87 -0.23
CA ALA A 164 -1.85 1.90 -0.15
C ALA A 164 -0.73 1.74 -1.18
N LEU A 165 -0.58 0.57 -1.79
CA LEU A 165 0.39 0.25 -2.84
C LEU A 165 -0.29 0.05 -4.21
N ALA A 166 -1.62 0.17 -4.31
CA ALA A 166 -2.39 -0.39 -5.43
C ALA A 166 -3.23 0.63 -6.20
N ILE A 167 -3.00 1.95 -6.02
CA ILE A 167 -3.63 2.91 -6.94
C ILE A 167 -3.12 2.67 -8.36
N GLY A 168 -4.03 2.58 -9.31
CA GLY A 168 -3.73 2.18 -10.69
C GLY A 168 -3.68 0.66 -10.91
N SER A 169 -4.00 -0.15 -9.88
CA SER A 169 -4.22 -1.60 -10.02
C SER A 169 -5.69 -1.89 -10.34
N GLY A 170 -5.93 -3.06 -10.91
CA GLY A 170 -7.27 -3.55 -11.23
C GLY A 170 -7.41 -5.05 -10.99
N TRP A 171 -8.66 -5.49 -10.94
CA TRP A 171 -9.04 -6.88 -10.91
C TRP A 171 -10.01 -7.16 -12.05
N LYS A 172 -9.61 -8.04 -12.98
CA LYS A 172 -10.41 -8.38 -14.17
C LYS A 172 -10.90 -7.15 -14.96
N GLY A 173 -9.98 -6.19 -15.15
CA GLY A 173 -10.25 -4.96 -15.90
C GLY A 173 -10.98 -3.86 -15.12
N THR A 174 -11.36 -4.08 -13.86
CA THR A 174 -12.02 -3.07 -13.01
C THR A 174 -11.03 -2.51 -12.00
N PRO A 175 -10.85 -1.18 -11.88
CA PRO A 175 -9.92 -0.58 -10.93
C PRO A 175 -10.21 -1.00 -9.47
N ILE A 176 -9.17 -1.27 -8.68
CA ILE A 176 -9.29 -1.45 -7.22
C ILE A 176 -9.90 -0.18 -6.63
N GLY A 177 -10.89 -0.34 -5.77
CA GLY A 177 -11.71 0.74 -5.22
C GLY A 177 -12.97 1.07 -6.03
N ALA A 178 -13.09 0.61 -7.30
CA ALA A 178 -14.32 0.78 -8.08
C ALA A 178 -15.40 -0.25 -7.74
N PHE A 179 -15.08 -1.24 -6.93
CA PHE A 179 -15.96 -2.31 -6.45
C PHE A 179 -15.60 -2.69 -5.01
N GLY A 180 -16.24 -3.71 -4.46
CA GLY A 180 -15.96 -4.18 -3.11
C GLY A 180 -16.59 -3.31 -2.02
N ASP A 181 -16.02 -3.27 -0.84
CA ASP A 181 -16.54 -2.53 0.32
C ASP A 181 -15.82 -1.18 0.47
N ILE A 182 -14.68 -1.09 1.16
CA ILE A 182 -13.92 0.15 1.34
C ILE A 182 -12.49 -0.08 0.90
N ALA A 183 -11.92 0.83 0.09
CA ALA A 183 -10.53 0.79 -0.31
C ALA A 183 -9.77 2.04 0.18
N LEU A 184 -8.56 1.83 0.73
CA LEU A 184 -7.70 2.86 1.30
C LEU A 184 -6.46 3.05 0.43
N PHE A 185 -6.18 4.28 0.01
CA PHE A 185 -5.02 4.64 -0.81
C PHE A 185 -4.07 5.56 -0.06
N SER A 186 -2.77 5.42 -0.35
CA SER A 186 -1.71 6.28 0.18
C SER A 186 -1.09 7.12 -0.94
N PHE A 187 -0.79 8.36 -0.61
CA PHE A 187 -0.13 9.32 -1.50
C PHE A 187 1.22 9.80 -0.92
N HIS A 188 1.88 8.96 -0.10
CA HIS A 188 3.25 9.17 0.34
C HIS A 188 4.21 9.19 -0.87
N PRO A 189 5.36 9.89 -0.85
CA PRO A 189 6.28 10.05 -2.00
C PRO A 189 6.80 8.76 -2.64
N ASN A 190 6.78 7.62 -1.96
CA ASN A 190 7.18 6.32 -2.53
C ASN A 190 6.03 5.56 -3.20
N LYS A 191 4.83 6.13 -3.27
CA LYS A 191 3.67 5.51 -3.92
C LYS A 191 3.60 5.82 -5.41
N ASN A 192 2.64 5.26 -6.11
CA ASN A 192 2.49 5.43 -7.55
C ASN A 192 2.15 6.88 -7.95
N MET A 193 1.54 7.63 -7.05
CA MET A 193 1.37 9.07 -7.09
C MET A 193 1.55 9.67 -5.69
N THR A 194 1.82 10.97 -5.61
CA THR A 194 2.05 11.63 -4.33
C THR A 194 1.28 12.95 -4.18
N THR A 195 0.92 13.25 -2.93
CA THR A 195 0.45 14.57 -2.48
C THR A 195 1.41 15.15 -1.44
N ILE A 196 2.68 14.71 -1.43
CA ILE A 196 3.70 14.86 -0.38
C ILE A 196 3.34 13.93 0.78
N GLU A 197 2.35 14.27 1.55
CA GLU A 197 1.64 13.41 2.49
C GLU A 197 0.16 13.41 2.12
N GLY A 198 -0.50 12.26 2.25
CA GLY A 198 -1.92 12.13 1.95
C GLY A 198 -2.40 10.69 1.87
N GLY A 199 -3.71 10.57 1.85
CA GLY A 199 -4.41 9.32 1.61
C GLY A 199 -5.84 9.56 1.20
N ALA A 200 -6.52 8.50 0.77
CA ALA A 200 -7.94 8.53 0.45
C ALA A 200 -8.63 7.25 0.93
N ALA A 201 -9.92 7.35 1.16
CA ALA A 201 -10.84 6.22 1.28
C ALA A 201 -11.93 6.34 0.23
N ILE A 202 -12.20 5.23 -0.45
CA ILE A 202 -13.31 5.06 -1.39
C ILE A 202 -14.35 4.19 -0.70
N PHE A 203 -15.57 4.69 -0.59
CA PHE A 203 -16.64 4.07 0.16
C PHE A 203 -17.67 3.38 -0.74
N ALA A 204 -18.35 2.36 -0.20
CA ALA A 204 -19.43 1.70 -0.91
C ALA A 204 -20.66 2.60 -1.08
N ASN A 205 -20.91 3.52 -0.14
CA ASN A 205 -22.09 4.36 -0.12
C ASN A 205 -21.81 5.79 0.37
N ALA A 206 -22.74 6.71 0.07
CA ALA A 206 -22.61 8.12 0.39
C ALA A 206 -22.72 8.41 1.91
N GLU A 207 -23.46 7.60 2.66
CA GLU A 207 -23.66 7.82 4.10
C GLU A 207 -22.36 7.58 4.88
N GLU A 208 -21.63 6.50 4.57
CA GLU A 208 -20.31 6.24 5.16
C GLU A 208 -19.32 7.33 4.80
N ALA A 209 -19.31 7.78 3.55
CA ALA A 209 -18.45 8.88 3.12
C ALA A 209 -18.79 10.20 3.85
N ARG A 210 -20.07 10.48 4.07
CA ARG A 210 -20.53 11.65 4.85
C ARG A 210 -20.07 11.55 6.30
N ARG A 211 -20.21 10.39 6.94
CA ARG A 211 -19.73 10.15 8.31
C ARG A 211 -18.23 10.33 8.40
N ALA A 212 -17.46 9.81 7.43
CA ALA A 212 -16.02 10.00 7.35
C ALA A 212 -15.59 11.47 7.21
N GLU A 213 -16.37 12.28 6.46
CA GLU A 213 -16.13 13.72 6.32
C GLU A 213 -16.27 14.45 7.66
N VAL A 214 -17.28 14.11 8.45
CA VAL A 214 -17.45 14.67 9.81
C VAL A 214 -16.31 14.24 10.72
N LEU A 215 -15.99 12.94 10.76
CA LEU A 215 -14.97 12.37 11.63
C LEU A 215 -13.55 12.88 11.33
N ARG A 216 -13.20 13.11 10.05
CA ARG A 216 -11.88 13.64 9.68
C ARG A 216 -11.64 15.09 10.10
N PHE A 217 -12.72 15.81 10.51
CA PHE A 217 -12.65 17.19 10.95
C PHE A 217 -13.34 17.37 12.31
N HIS A 218 -12.70 16.83 13.35
CA HIS A 218 -13.08 16.96 14.76
C HIS A 218 -14.46 16.40 15.13
N GLY A 219 -15.13 15.62 14.26
CA GLY A 219 -16.51 15.20 14.48
C GLY A 219 -17.55 16.33 14.41
N ILE A 220 -17.16 17.46 13.82
CA ILE A 220 -18.02 18.66 13.76
C ILE A 220 -19.10 18.48 12.70
N SER A 221 -20.35 18.61 13.11
CA SER A 221 -21.52 18.76 12.26
C SER A 221 -22.10 20.18 12.33
N ARG A 222 -23.15 20.46 11.56
CA ARG A 222 -23.95 21.69 11.65
C ARG A 222 -25.39 21.32 11.91
N LEU A 223 -25.96 21.92 12.93
CA LEU A 223 -27.38 21.86 13.21
C LEU A 223 -28.19 22.66 12.17
N ALA A 224 -29.52 22.49 12.16
CA ALA A 224 -30.40 23.15 11.21
C ALA A 224 -30.35 24.69 11.28
N ASP A 225 -30.02 25.26 12.45
CA ASP A 225 -29.83 26.69 12.69
C ASP A 225 -28.45 27.23 12.30
N GLY A 226 -27.56 26.33 11.77
CA GLY A 226 -26.19 26.64 11.39
C GLY A 226 -25.17 26.57 12.52
N THR A 227 -25.61 26.32 13.76
CA THR A 227 -24.73 26.13 14.92
C THR A 227 -23.85 24.89 14.71
N ARG A 228 -22.58 24.96 15.18
CA ARG A 228 -21.67 23.80 15.18
C ARG A 228 -21.98 22.91 16.38
N ASP A 229 -22.01 21.61 16.11
CA ASP A 229 -22.10 20.59 17.15
C ASP A 229 -21.04 19.50 16.92
N VAL A 230 -20.80 18.67 17.92
CA VAL A 230 -19.84 17.55 17.84
C VAL A 230 -20.60 16.26 18.13
N ASP A 231 -20.87 15.50 17.07
CA ASP A 231 -21.61 14.22 17.18
C ASP A 231 -20.70 13.06 17.60
N TYR A 232 -19.42 13.13 17.28
CA TYR A 232 -18.46 12.03 17.44
C TYR A 232 -17.08 12.54 17.82
N PRO A 233 -16.26 11.75 18.56
CA PRO A 233 -14.87 12.09 18.86
C PRO A 233 -13.99 11.97 17.60
N GLY A 234 -14.09 12.94 16.69
CA GLY A 234 -13.31 12.98 15.46
C GLY A 234 -11.91 13.55 15.66
N GLY A 235 -11.06 13.38 14.63
CA GLY A 235 -9.69 13.88 14.60
C GLY A 235 -9.47 15.04 13.62
N LYS A 236 -8.24 15.51 13.52
CA LYS A 236 -7.81 16.53 12.55
C LYS A 236 -7.04 15.85 11.41
N PHE A 237 -7.77 15.26 10.46
CA PHE A 237 -7.24 14.39 9.42
C PHE A 237 -7.53 14.90 7.99
N ASN A 238 -8.10 16.07 7.84
CA ASN A 238 -8.44 16.66 6.55
C ASN A 238 -7.19 17.05 5.75
N MET A 239 -7.19 16.75 4.47
CA MET A 239 -6.13 17.15 3.52
C MET A 239 -6.16 18.66 3.27
N SER A 240 -5.00 19.26 2.97
CA SER A 240 -4.89 20.63 2.50
C SER A 240 -5.24 20.77 1.01
N ASP A 241 -5.69 21.95 0.59
CA ASP A 241 -5.90 22.25 -0.85
C ASP A 241 -4.58 22.22 -1.64
N VAL A 242 -3.48 22.55 -1.01
CA VAL A 242 -2.13 22.49 -1.58
C VAL A 242 -1.77 21.04 -1.97
N SER A 243 -1.98 20.09 -1.03
CA SER A 243 -1.77 18.67 -1.27
C SER A 243 -2.75 18.12 -2.31
N ALA A 244 -4.03 18.52 -2.23
CA ALA A 244 -5.05 18.09 -3.18
C ALA A 244 -4.78 18.59 -4.60
N ARG A 245 -4.25 19.82 -4.76
CA ARG A 245 -3.84 20.35 -6.07
C ARG A 245 -2.75 19.50 -6.69
N LEU A 246 -1.72 19.15 -5.93
CA LEU A 246 -0.69 18.23 -6.41
C LEU A 246 -1.30 16.88 -6.78
N GLY A 247 -2.23 16.37 -5.98
CA GLY A 247 -2.93 15.11 -6.24
C GLY A 247 -3.69 15.10 -7.56
N LEU A 248 -4.33 16.20 -7.94
CA LEU A 248 -5.01 16.34 -9.23
C LEU A 248 -4.04 16.22 -10.41
N GLU A 249 -2.91 16.92 -10.33
CA GLU A 249 -1.88 16.85 -11.38
C GLU A 249 -1.27 15.44 -11.51
N GLN A 250 -1.05 14.78 -10.37
CA GLN A 250 -0.50 13.43 -10.30
C GLN A 250 -1.48 12.38 -10.83
N LEU A 251 -2.77 12.48 -10.47
CA LEU A 251 -3.81 11.55 -10.90
C LEU A 251 -3.97 11.55 -12.43
N ALA A 252 -3.86 12.70 -13.06
CA ALA A 252 -3.95 12.83 -14.51
C ALA A 252 -2.86 12.06 -15.28
N LEU A 253 -1.72 11.76 -14.63
CA LEU A 253 -0.58 11.05 -15.23
C LEU A 253 -0.45 9.60 -14.74
N LEU A 254 -1.28 9.18 -13.78
CA LEU A 254 -1.14 7.91 -13.07
C LEU A 254 -1.10 6.70 -14.01
N ASP A 255 -2.03 6.61 -14.97
CA ASP A 255 -2.12 5.45 -15.86
C ASP A 255 -0.88 5.31 -16.75
N GLY A 256 -0.35 6.44 -17.22
CA GLY A 256 0.91 6.50 -17.97
C GLY A 256 2.09 6.00 -17.12
N TRP A 257 2.15 6.39 -15.85
CA TRP A 257 3.19 5.93 -14.94
C TRP A 257 3.06 4.45 -14.59
N CYS A 258 1.85 3.96 -14.40
CA CYS A 258 1.61 2.53 -14.20
C CYS A 258 2.01 1.72 -15.45
N ALA A 259 1.72 2.21 -16.65
CA ALA A 259 2.16 1.58 -17.89
C ALA A 259 3.70 1.54 -17.99
N GLN A 260 4.39 2.63 -17.62
CA GLN A 260 5.86 2.66 -17.59
C GLN A 260 6.42 1.66 -16.56
N ARG A 261 5.84 1.59 -15.36
CA ARG A 261 6.25 0.61 -14.33
C ARG A 261 6.08 -0.83 -14.82
N ARG A 262 4.98 -1.15 -15.52
CA ARG A 262 4.78 -2.48 -16.14
C ARG A 262 5.87 -2.82 -17.15
N LYS A 263 6.26 -1.86 -18.00
CA LYS A 263 7.37 -2.06 -18.96
C LYS A 263 8.69 -2.33 -18.25
N LEU A 264 9.01 -1.55 -17.22
CA LEU A 264 10.24 -1.72 -16.44
C LEU A 264 10.24 -3.06 -15.69
N ALA A 265 9.11 -3.47 -15.11
CA ALA A 265 8.97 -4.79 -14.48
C ALA A 265 9.18 -5.92 -15.49
N GLY A 266 8.64 -5.80 -16.71
CA GLY A 266 8.90 -6.73 -17.81
C GLY A 266 10.39 -6.86 -18.16
N HIS A 267 11.13 -5.74 -18.16
CA HIS A 267 12.58 -5.77 -18.36
C HIS A 267 13.32 -6.44 -17.20
N TYR A 268 12.90 -6.21 -15.94
CA TYR A 268 13.45 -6.94 -14.79
C TYR A 268 13.26 -8.45 -14.92
N PHE A 269 12.07 -8.92 -15.28
CA PHE A 269 11.84 -10.36 -15.51
C PHE A 269 12.74 -10.91 -16.60
N ALA A 270 12.82 -10.24 -17.76
CA ALA A 270 13.67 -10.68 -18.86
C ALA A 270 15.15 -10.82 -18.47
N CYS A 271 15.66 -9.91 -17.64
CA CYS A 271 17.04 -9.95 -17.18
C CYS A 271 17.27 -10.95 -16.05
N LEU A 272 16.31 -11.12 -15.12
CA LEU A 272 16.53 -11.87 -13.89
C LEU A 272 16.05 -13.31 -13.92
N GLU A 273 15.11 -13.71 -14.80
CA GLU A 273 14.64 -15.09 -14.89
C GLU A 273 15.77 -16.12 -15.15
N PRO A 274 16.77 -15.87 -16.01
CA PRO A 274 17.88 -16.80 -16.16
C PRO A 274 18.66 -16.99 -14.87
N VAL A 275 19.03 -15.88 -14.19
CA VAL A 275 19.77 -15.90 -12.93
C VAL A 275 18.94 -16.56 -11.82
N ALA A 276 17.64 -16.27 -11.78
CA ALA A 276 16.73 -16.84 -10.79
C ALA A 276 16.68 -18.37 -10.85
N ARG A 277 16.68 -18.94 -12.06
CA ARG A 277 16.72 -20.39 -12.26
C ARG A 277 18.05 -21.01 -11.82
N GLU A 278 19.16 -20.29 -12.02
CA GLU A 278 20.50 -20.80 -11.71
C GLU A 278 20.77 -20.83 -10.20
N ILE A 279 20.40 -19.77 -9.48
CA ILE A 279 20.79 -19.59 -8.08
C ILE A 279 19.61 -19.70 -7.09
N GLY A 280 18.39 -19.91 -7.55
CA GLY A 280 17.21 -19.98 -6.68
C GLY A 280 16.69 -18.64 -6.20
N LEU A 281 16.97 -17.54 -6.93
CA LEU A 281 16.41 -16.22 -6.63
C LEU A 281 14.89 -16.23 -6.81
N ASN A 282 14.13 -15.81 -5.80
CA ASN A 282 12.68 -15.72 -5.91
C ASN A 282 12.27 -14.35 -6.45
N LEU A 283 11.66 -14.32 -7.62
CA LEU A 283 11.09 -13.13 -8.24
C LEU A 283 9.66 -12.89 -7.73
N PRO A 284 9.15 -11.64 -7.79
CA PRO A 284 7.77 -11.36 -7.41
C PRO A 284 6.78 -12.06 -8.35
N ALA A 285 5.55 -12.27 -7.89
CA ALA A 285 4.47 -12.72 -8.76
C ALA A 285 4.24 -11.72 -9.90
N LYS A 286 3.97 -12.25 -11.10
CA LYS A 286 3.40 -11.47 -12.20
C LYS A 286 1.94 -11.13 -11.89
N ALA A 287 1.32 -10.32 -12.74
CA ALA A 287 -0.12 -10.12 -12.66
C ALA A 287 -0.88 -11.46 -12.75
N HIS A 288 -2.11 -11.49 -12.27
CA HIS A 288 -2.97 -12.67 -12.40
C HIS A 288 -3.14 -13.05 -13.87
N ALA A 289 -3.29 -14.35 -14.16
CA ALA A 289 -3.38 -14.86 -15.51
C ALA A 289 -4.52 -14.18 -16.29
N GLY A 290 -4.20 -13.59 -17.44
CA GLY A 290 -5.16 -12.87 -18.29
C GLY A 290 -5.47 -11.42 -17.85
N ASP A 291 -4.79 -10.91 -16.82
CA ASP A 291 -4.97 -9.53 -16.32
C ASP A 291 -3.63 -8.79 -16.16
N ASP A 292 -2.87 -8.70 -17.24
CA ASP A 292 -1.53 -8.07 -17.23
C ASP A 292 -1.57 -6.59 -16.80
N ALA A 293 -2.69 -5.91 -16.99
CA ALA A 293 -2.90 -4.54 -16.56
C ALA A 293 -3.25 -4.43 -15.06
N GLY A 294 -3.65 -5.52 -14.43
CA GLY A 294 -4.13 -5.55 -13.05
C GLY A 294 -3.07 -5.20 -12.00
N HIS A 295 -1.78 -5.33 -12.31
CA HIS A 295 -0.69 -5.01 -11.39
C HIS A 295 -0.11 -3.62 -11.69
N SER A 296 -0.18 -2.69 -10.72
CA SER A 296 0.35 -1.33 -10.87
C SER A 296 1.87 -1.21 -10.63
N TRP A 297 2.51 -2.27 -10.13
CA TRP A 297 3.95 -2.34 -9.89
C TRP A 297 4.47 -1.17 -9.05
N ASN A 298 3.89 -0.97 -7.86
CA ASN A 298 4.46 0.00 -6.93
C ASN A 298 5.89 -0.35 -6.54
N MET A 299 6.18 -1.65 -6.36
CA MET A 299 7.49 -2.17 -6.00
C MET A 299 7.85 -3.40 -6.84
N PHE A 300 9.15 -3.64 -7.02
CA PHE A 300 9.68 -4.91 -7.53
C PHE A 300 10.52 -5.57 -6.43
N CYS A 301 9.89 -6.45 -5.66
CA CYS A 301 10.50 -7.10 -4.50
C CYS A 301 10.96 -8.51 -4.86
N ILE A 302 12.20 -8.81 -4.60
CA ILE A 302 12.80 -10.15 -4.75
C ILE A 302 13.05 -10.78 -3.38
N LEU A 303 13.23 -12.12 -3.31
CA LEU A 303 13.77 -12.78 -2.13
C LEU A 303 15.14 -13.36 -2.47
N LEU A 304 16.15 -12.96 -1.72
CA LEU A 304 17.51 -13.47 -1.86
C LEU A 304 17.59 -14.92 -1.39
N PRO A 305 18.28 -15.83 -2.08
CA PRO A 305 18.49 -17.21 -1.65
C PRO A 305 19.57 -17.29 -0.55
N LEU A 306 19.36 -16.63 0.59
CA LEU A 306 20.38 -16.43 1.63
C LEU A 306 21.00 -17.73 2.16
N ASP A 307 20.23 -18.83 2.18
CA ASP A 307 20.73 -20.14 2.61
C ASP A 307 21.77 -20.72 1.65
N ALA A 308 21.75 -20.31 0.37
CA ALA A 308 22.73 -20.67 -0.66
C ALA A 308 23.85 -19.64 -0.85
N MET A 309 23.91 -18.60 -0.01
CA MET A 309 24.86 -17.51 -0.12
C MET A 309 25.84 -17.45 1.07
N ASP A 310 26.99 -16.81 0.86
CA ASP A 310 27.97 -16.52 1.90
C ASP A 310 27.96 -15.07 2.39
N ILE A 311 26.92 -14.30 2.00
CA ILE A 311 26.68 -12.93 2.46
C ILE A 311 25.29 -12.78 3.05
N THR A 312 25.14 -11.79 3.93
CA THR A 312 23.84 -11.40 4.49
C THR A 312 23.10 -10.43 3.57
N ARG A 313 21.78 -10.27 3.74
CA ARG A 313 20.99 -9.22 3.06
C ARG A 313 21.62 -7.83 3.24
N LYS A 314 22.09 -7.50 4.44
CA LYS A 314 22.73 -6.22 4.74
C LYS A 314 23.97 -6.02 3.86
N GLN A 315 24.87 -6.99 3.82
CA GLN A 315 26.09 -6.93 3.00
C GLN A 315 25.77 -6.83 1.50
N PHE A 316 24.75 -7.57 1.02
CA PHE A 316 24.26 -7.43 -0.35
C PHE A 316 23.79 -6.00 -0.65
N MET A 317 22.96 -5.43 0.23
CA MET A 317 22.47 -4.06 0.05
C MET A 317 23.59 -3.02 0.10
N GLU A 318 24.58 -3.19 0.98
CA GLU A 318 25.77 -2.34 1.05
C GLU A 318 26.61 -2.42 -0.24
N ALA A 319 26.77 -3.63 -0.79
CA ALA A 319 27.48 -3.83 -2.06
C ALA A 319 26.77 -3.14 -3.24
N MET A 320 25.44 -3.22 -3.32
CA MET A 320 24.63 -2.51 -4.32
C MET A 320 24.72 -0.98 -4.14
N HIS A 321 24.65 -0.51 -2.88
CA HIS A 321 24.77 0.91 -2.57
C HIS A 321 26.14 1.48 -2.98
N ALA A 322 27.22 0.72 -2.78
CA ALA A 322 28.56 1.09 -3.25
C ALA A 322 28.65 1.25 -4.78
N GLN A 323 27.71 0.66 -5.52
CA GLN A 323 27.56 0.83 -6.97
C GLN A 323 26.53 1.92 -7.34
N HIS A 324 26.20 2.80 -6.40
CA HIS A 324 25.22 3.89 -6.55
C HIS A 324 23.80 3.39 -6.89
N ILE A 325 23.38 2.24 -6.36
CA ILE A 325 22.03 1.67 -6.51
C ILE A 325 21.38 1.56 -5.15
N GLY A 326 20.33 2.35 -4.92
CA GLY A 326 19.53 2.33 -3.71
C GLY A 326 18.54 1.17 -3.72
N LEU A 327 18.42 0.48 -2.59
CA LEU A 327 17.47 -0.61 -2.38
C LEU A 327 16.57 -0.32 -1.18
N GLY A 328 15.41 -0.96 -1.14
CA GLY A 328 14.48 -0.91 -0.01
C GLY A 328 14.28 -2.28 0.64
N VAL A 329 13.60 -2.29 1.78
CA VAL A 329 13.09 -3.50 2.45
C VAL A 329 11.58 -3.36 2.61
N SER A 330 10.83 -4.31 2.08
CA SER A 330 9.36 -4.33 2.12
C SER A 330 8.85 -5.76 2.35
N TYR A 331 8.47 -6.14 3.59
CA TYR A 331 8.58 -5.43 4.85
C TYR A 331 9.21 -6.34 5.91
N GLU A 332 9.36 -5.84 7.13
CA GLU A 332 9.59 -6.66 8.31
C GLU A 332 8.29 -7.41 8.65
N ALA A 333 8.40 -8.60 9.27
CA ALA A 333 7.26 -9.36 9.74
C ALA A 333 6.62 -8.66 10.95
N MET A 334 5.38 -8.18 10.81
CA MET A 334 4.71 -7.32 11.77
C MET A 334 4.61 -7.97 13.17
N HIS A 335 4.35 -9.26 13.24
CA HIS A 335 4.22 -10.03 14.49
C HIS A 335 5.50 -10.08 15.32
N LEU A 336 6.68 -9.88 14.70
CA LEU A 336 7.97 -9.86 15.40
C LEU A 336 8.32 -8.49 16.01
N SER A 337 7.50 -7.46 15.78
CA SER A 337 7.69 -6.17 16.43
C SER A 337 7.47 -6.24 17.94
N THR A 338 8.06 -5.31 18.69
CA THR A 338 7.94 -5.26 20.15
C THR A 338 6.48 -5.22 20.62
N LEU A 339 5.63 -4.44 19.92
CA LEU A 339 4.21 -4.35 20.24
C LEU A 339 3.51 -5.70 20.15
N PHE A 340 3.70 -6.44 19.07
CA PHE A 340 2.98 -7.70 18.86
C PHE A 340 3.61 -8.86 19.63
N ARG A 341 4.93 -8.85 19.86
CA ARG A 341 5.55 -9.79 20.81
C ARG A 341 5.01 -9.62 22.23
N SER A 342 4.75 -8.40 22.69
CA SER A 342 4.12 -8.17 24.01
C SER A 342 2.68 -8.69 24.11
N LYS A 343 2.05 -8.98 22.97
CA LYS A 343 0.70 -9.57 22.86
C LYS A 343 0.72 -11.09 22.66
N GLY A 344 1.89 -11.72 22.78
CA GLY A 344 2.03 -13.18 22.70
C GLY A 344 2.39 -13.73 21.31
N HIS A 345 2.60 -12.89 20.32
CA HIS A 345 3.13 -13.35 19.05
C HIS A 345 4.62 -13.70 19.17
N HIS A 346 5.07 -14.71 18.45
CA HIS A 346 6.42 -15.25 18.55
C HIS A 346 6.97 -15.68 17.18
N GLU A 347 8.26 -15.88 17.10
CA GLU A 347 8.93 -16.44 15.94
C GLU A 347 8.48 -17.88 15.70
N GLY A 348 8.34 -18.26 14.42
CA GLY A 348 7.81 -19.56 13.98
C GLY A 348 6.29 -19.59 13.76
N ALA A 349 5.56 -18.53 14.14
CA ALA A 349 4.10 -18.49 13.99
C ALA A 349 3.63 -18.26 12.54
N TYR A 350 4.42 -17.52 11.73
CA TYR A 350 4.06 -17.15 10.36
C TYR A 350 5.27 -17.35 9.42
N PRO A 351 5.59 -18.59 9.05
CA PRO A 351 6.86 -18.94 8.40
C PRO A 351 7.10 -18.26 7.05
N ASN A 352 6.06 -18.04 6.25
CA ASN A 352 6.20 -17.32 4.97
C ASN A 352 6.51 -15.84 5.19
N SER A 353 5.79 -15.19 6.11
CA SER A 353 6.05 -13.79 6.49
C SER A 353 7.45 -13.60 7.05
N GLU A 354 7.92 -14.54 7.88
CA GLU A 354 9.27 -14.52 8.46
C GLU A 354 10.35 -14.72 7.38
N ARG A 355 10.13 -15.65 6.46
CA ARG A 355 11.00 -15.85 5.30
C ARG A 355 11.09 -14.60 4.44
N ILE A 356 9.94 -14.01 4.08
CA ILE A 356 9.90 -12.78 3.29
C ILE A 356 10.64 -11.67 4.02
N ALA A 357 10.39 -11.46 5.30
CA ALA A 357 11.06 -10.43 6.10
C ALA A 357 12.58 -10.60 6.15
N ARG A 358 13.08 -11.84 6.19
CA ARG A 358 14.52 -12.14 6.19
C ARG A 358 15.17 -11.91 4.83
N GLU A 359 14.48 -12.29 3.74
CA GLU A 359 15.08 -12.42 2.40
C GLU A 359 14.73 -11.26 1.46
N THR A 360 13.70 -10.46 1.75
CA THR A 360 13.18 -9.43 0.84
C THR A 360 14.16 -8.30 0.58
N VAL A 361 14.26 -7.93 -0.69
CA VAL A 361 14.90 -6.69 -1.17
C VAL A 361 14.02 -6.06 -2.23
N THR A 362 13.77 -4.76 -2.11
CA THR A 362 13.02 -3.97 -3.08
C THR A 362 13.99 -3.30 -4.03
N LEU A 363 13.92 -3.66 -5.31
CA LEU A 363 14.74 -3.06 -6.38
C LEU A 363 14.18 -1.69 -6.80
N PRO A 364 15.03 -0.81 -7.40
CA PRO A 364 14.56 0.45 -7.96
C PRO A 364 13.43 0.25 -8.96
N LEU A 365 12.31 0.93 -8.75
CA LEU A 365 11.22 0.94 -9.72
C LEU A 365 10.41 2.22 -9.61
N HIS A 366 10.62 3.15 -10.55
CA HIS A 366 9.84 4.38 -10.64
C HIS A 366 9.76 4.87 -12.09
N PRO A 367 8.74 5.68 -12.47
CA PRO A 367 8.52 6.07 -13.87
C PRO A 367 9.64 6.89 -14.50
N GLY A 368 10.52 7.49 -13.69
CA GLY A 368 11.70 8.22 -14.18
C GLY A 368 12.87 7.33 -14.60
N MET A 369 12.76 6.01 -14.49
CA MET A 369 13.75 5.04 -14.96
C MET A 369 13.53 4.70 -16.44
N ASN A 370 14.60 4.21 -17.06
CA ASN A 370 14.60 3.65 -18.41
C ASN A 370 15.14 2.21 -18.42
N ARG A 371 15.18 1.58 -19.58
CA ARG A 371 15.67 0.22 -19.77
C ARG A 371 17.13 0.04 -19.32
N ALA A 372 18.00 1.01 -19.63
CA ALA A 372 19.40 0.93 -19.26
C ALA A 372 19.62 0.96 -17.73
N ASP A 373 18.77 1.68 -17.00
CA ASP A 373 18.76 1.66 -15.53
C ASP A 373 18.46 0.26 -15.00
N VAL A 374 17.45 -0.42 -15.56
CA VAL A 374 17.10 -1.80 -15.19
C VAL A 374 18.25 -2.76 -15.51
N GLU A 375 18.82 -2.68 -16.71
CA GLU A 375 19.96 -3.50 -17.13
C GLU A 375 21.17 -3.29 -16.20
N ARG A 376 21.46 -2.05 -15.78
CA ARG A 376 22.49 -1.73 -14.80
C ARG A 376 22.23 -2.41 -13.45
N VAL A 377 21.00 -2.31 -12.93
CA VAL A 377 20.62 -2.95 -11.65
C VAL A 377 20.80 -4.45 -11.76
N CYS A 378 20.30 -5.08 -12.82
CA CYS A 378 20.36 -6.52 -13.03
C CYS A 378 21.82 -7.02 -13.18
N ALA A 379 22.64 -6.34 -13.99
CA ALA A 379 24.04 -6.72 -14.18
C ALA A 379 24.85 -6.63 -12.87
N THR A 380 24.67 -5.54 -12.13
CA THR A 380 25.34 -5.33 -10.84
C THR A 380 24.91 -6.39 -9.82
N MET A 381 23.60 -6.61 -9.70
CA MET A 381 23.04 -7.60 -8.79
C MET A 381 23.54 -9.01 -9.14
N SER A 382 23.46 -9.41 -10.42
CA SER A 382 23.90 -10.73 -10.87
C SER A 382 25.39 -10.98 -10.58
N ALA A 383 26.23 -9.98 -10.80
CA ALA A 383 27.66 -10.09 -10.51
C ALA A 383 27.92 -10.32 -9.01
N ILE A 384 27.19 -9.66 -8.12
CA ILE A 384 27.30 -9.84 -6.67
C ILE A 384 26.78 -11.22 -6.29
N LEU A 385 25.59 -11.61 -6.78
CA LEU A 385 24.97 -12.89 -6.42
C LEU A 385 25.81 -14.08 -6.87
N VAL A 386 26.29 -14.10 -8.12
CA VAL A 386 27.14 -15.18 -8.65
C VAL A 386 28.44 -15.30 -7.86
N LYS A 387 29.07 -14.17 -7.50
CA LYS A 387 30.30 -14.14 -6.69
C LYS A 387 30.09 -14.78 -5.32
N HIS A 388 28.92 -14.60 -4.71
CA HIS A 388 28.62 -14.98 -3.33
C HIS A 388 27.73 -16.23 -3.21
N THR A 389 27.40 -16.88 -4.32
CA THR A 389 26.72 -18.18 -4.29
C THR A 389 27.70 -19.27 -3.83
N ARG A 390 27.33 -20.02 -2.79
CA ARG A 390 28.12 -21.18 -2.33
C ARG A 390 28.16 -22.22 -3.44
N ARG A 391 29.33 -22.56 -3.91
CA ARG A 391 29.52 -23.70 -4.82
C ARG A 391 29.21 -24.99 -4.03
N LYS A 392 28.29 -25.79 -4.56
CA LYS A 392 28.02 -27.13 -4.01
C LYS A 392 29.20 -28.05 -4.17
#